data_0b21ed15c7fa1c7faa1c5dc87dd83870
#
_entry.id   0b21ed15c7fa1c7faa1c5dc87dd83870
#
_cell.length_a   1.000
_cell.length_b   1.000
_cell.length_c   1.000
_cell.angle_alpha   90.00
_cell.angle_beta   90.00
_cell.angle_gamma   90.00
#
_symmetry.space_group_name_H-M   'P 1'
#
loop_
_entity.id
_entity.type
_entity.pdbx_description
1 polymer ?
#
loop_
_entity_poly.entity_id
_entity_poly.type
_entity_poly.pdbx_seq_one_letter_code
_entity_poly.pdbx_strand_id
1 'polypeptide(L)'
;MYMQILHNINVNSSNIPTKLFHTKKGKNMQMNFMHKVAKIGLVASLFTALSLSAAESARSITDMKGVKVSVPEKVEKIAALWNANNEIILALGGMDKVVATTDLIKNNKWFEHIYPRLKNLPAALNGKDLQIEELVKLAPDVIIVYNKNFQDELIKNGFSAVNLIFRDYPDMEKSIYATAEVIGTDDARKKAEKLANKIHDNSEFVTARTKNIPDAKRPKVLHLLGGANLLKVDGTNTIQNTWIKLGGGVNAINTEGSMIEISAEEIINANPDIIIVGGNDTDAQIKKIKEHPAFSGSNAVKNGKIYGNPKGVFSWDRYGAENVLQILWAAKTIQPDLFKDVDMKVKTKEFYKEFLGHELTDTEYGYILKGLNPDGSSK
;
A
#
# COMPACT_ATOMS: atom_id res chain seq x y z
N MET A 1 -10.79 11.95 -37.67
CA MET A 1 -10.40 12.86 -38.77
C MET A 1 -8.94 13.28 -38.49
N TYR A 2 -8.01 12.40 -38.90
CA TYR A 2 -6.58 12.65 -39.15
C TYR A 2 -5.94 11.27 -39.45
N MET A 3 -6.24 10.84 -40.65
CA MET A 3 -5.55 9.74 -41.35
C MET A 3 -5.39 10.24 -42.77
N GLN A 4 -4.16 10.55 -43.14
CA GLN A 4 -3.59 10.74 -44.46
C GLN A 4 -2.46 11.74 -44.40
N ILE A 5 -1.22 11.22 -44.45
CA ILE A 5 -0.04 11.78 -45.14
C ILE A 5 1.08 10.76 -44.93
N LEU A 6 1.19 9.78 -45.80
CA LEU A 6 2.39 9.03 -46.14
C LEU A 6 2.10 8.26 -47.45
N HIS A 7 2.16 9.00 -48.57
CA HIS A 7 2.36 8.42 -49.89
C HIS A 7 3.14 9.41 -50.73
N ASN A 8 4.16 8.88 -51.43
CA ASN A 8 4.96 9.50 -52.48
C ASN A 8 6.33 10.03 -52.05
N ILE A 9 7.32 9.12 -52.01
CA ILE A 9 8.63 9.38 -52.61
C ILE A 9 8.99 8.16 -53.45
N ASN A 10 8.68 8.26 -54.75
CA ASN A 10 9.10 7.33 -55.76
C ASN A 10 10.41 7.88 -56.36
N VAL A 11 11.54 7.24 -56.07
CA VAL A 11 12.81 7.60 -56.70
C VAL A 11 13.07 6.66 -57.84
N ASN A 12 12.87 7.19 -59.02
CA ASN A 12 13.08 6.56 -60.33
C ASN A 12 14.60 6.35 -60.59
N SER A 13 15.02 5.10 -60.68
CA SER A 13 16.35 4.69 -61.05
C SER A 13 16.51 4.57 -62.57
N SER A 14 16.85 5.64 -63.23
CA SER A 14 17.39 5.55 -64.58
C SER A 14 18.11 6.87 -64.93
N ASN A 15 19.43 6.86 -64.91
CA ASN A 15 20.37 7.61 -65.77
C ASN A 15 21.68 7.86 -65.06
N ILE A 16 22.61 6.91 -65.19
CA ILE A 16 24.03 7.15 -64.95
C ILE A 16 24.74 6.91 -66.28
N PRO A 17 25.39 7.92 -66.86
CA PRO A 17 26.17 7.71 -68.07
C PRO A 17 27.56 7.14 -67.71
N THR A 18 27.86 5.99 -68.27
CA THR A 18 29.18 5.36 -68.31
C THR A 18 30.15 6.19 -69.15
N LYS A 19 31.18 6.81 -68.58
CA LYS A 19 32.44 7.16 -69.24
C LYS A 19 33.62 6.77 -68.35
N LEU A 20 34.39 5.80 -68.92
CA LEU A 20 35.63 5.38 -68.40
C LEU A 20 36.67 6.54 -68.46
N PHE A 21 37.42 6.79 -67.37
CA PHE A 21 38.69 7.37 -67.38
C PHE A 21 39.69 6.49 -66.61
N HIS A 22 40.56 5.82 -67.34
CA HIS A 22 41.70 5.11 -66.80
C HIS A 22 42.83 6.10 -66.50
N THR A 23 43.09 6.37 -65.21
CA THR A 23 44.39 6.95 -64.83
C THR A 23 44.89 6.30 -63.53
N LYS A 24 46.22 6.08 -63.45
CA LYS A 24 46.92 5.43 -62.31
C LYS A 24 46.63 6.08 -60.91
N LYS A 25 46.03 7.25 -60.86
CA LYS A 25 45.59 7.92 -59.58
C LYS A 25 44.33 7.34 -58.95
N GLY A 26 43.54 6.59 -59.74
CA GLY A 26 42.23 6.03 -59.21
C GLY A 26 42.40 4.85 -58.27
N LYS A 27 43.45 4.04 -58.36
CA LYS A 27 43.67 2.87 -57.48
C LYS A 27 44.01 3.23 -56.05
N ASN A 28 44.74 4.30 -55.80
CA ASN A 28 45.05 4.72 -54.41
C ASN A 28 43.93 5.43 -53.75
N MET A 29 43.02 6.04 -54.51
CA MET A 29 41.82 6.68 -53.97
C MET A 29 40.68 5.67 -53.57
N GLN A 30 40.57 4.57 -54.38
CA GLN A 30 39.68 3.48 -54.07
C GLN A 30 40.10 2.69 -52.82
N MET A 31 41.40 2.46 -52.65
CA MET A 31 41.96 1.74 -51.52
C MET A 31 41.82 2.55 -50.20
N ASN A 32 41.96 3.86 -50.25
CA ASN A 32 41.73 4.75 -49.08
C ASN A 32 40.25 4.91 -48.76
N PHE A 33 39.35 4.83 -49.73
CA PHE A 33 37.93 4.86 -49.52
C PHE A 33 37.43 3.57 -48.86
N MET A 34 37.88 2.39 -49.32
CA MET A 34 37.55 1.10 -48.72
C MET A 34 38.09 0.97 -47.29
N HIS A 35 39.28 1.50 -46.96
CA HIS A 35 39.81 1.53 -45.59
C HIS A 35 39.05 2.48 -44.66
N LYS A 36 38.50 3.59 -45.18
CA LYS A 36 37.65 4.49 -44.41
C LYS A 36 36.28 3.91 -44.16
N VAL A 37 35.68 3.22 -45.15
CA VAL A 37 34.39 2.56 -45.00
C VAL A 37 34.51 1.35 -44.04
N ALA A 38 35.60 0.58 -44.13
CA ALA A 38 35.85 -0.53 -43.18
C ALA A 38 36.04 -0.05 -41.74
N LYS A 39 36.70 1.11 -41.52
CA LYS A 39 36.84 1.69 -40.16
C LYS A 39 35.52 2.27 -39.63
N ILE A 40 34.65 2.83 -40.46
CA ILE A 40 33.33 3.33 -40.07
C ILE A 40 32.38 2.15 -39.77
N GLY A 41 32.43 1.06 -40.54
CA GLY A 41 31.70 -0.16 -40.30
C GLY A 41 32.07 -0.85 -38.97
N LEU A 42 33.38 -0.85 -38.61
CA LEU A 42 33.88 -1.45 -37.36
C LEU A 42 33.50 -0.62 -36.13
N VAL A 43 33.44 0.71 -36.23
CA VAL A 43 33.00 1.58 -35.13
C VAL A 43 31.49 1.52 -34.95
N ALA A 44 30.70 1.43 -36.05
CA ALA A 44 29.26 1.26 -35.97
C ALA A 44 28.86 -0.11 -35.38
N SER A 45 29.61 -1.19 -35.69
CA SER A 45 29.36 -2.51 -35.10
C SER A 45 29.79 -2.62 -33.62
N LEU A 46 30.79 -1.83 -33.18
CA LEU A 46 31.10 -1.74 -31.73
C LEU A 46 30.06 -0.92 -30.96
N PHE A 47 29.46 0.12 -31.56
CA PHE A 47 28.40 0.88 -30.89
C PHE A 47 27.07 0.10 -30.82
N THR A 48 26.79 -0.77 -31.81
CA THR A 48 25.61 -1.67 -31.71
C THR A 48 25.85 -2.85 -30.77
N ALA A 49 27.11 -3.28 -30.55
CA ALA A 49 27.41 -4.32 -29.58
C ALA A 49 27.42 -3.81 -28.12
N LEU A 50 27.66 -2.50 -27.88
CA LEU A 50 27.56 -1.90 -26.55
C LEU A 50 26.12 -1.57 -26.15
N SER A 51 25.19 -1.47 -27.10
CA SER A 51 23.76 -1.27 -26.80
C SER A 51 22.99 -2.59 -26.63
N LEU A 52 23.63 -3.74 -26.78
CA LEU A 52 23.01 -5.07 -26.48
C LEU A 52 23.40 -5.63 -25.11
N SER A 53 24.18 -4.92 -24.29
CA SER A 53 24.51 -5.34 -22.94
C SER A 53 23.58 -4.62 -21.96
N ALA A 54 22.60 -5.34 -21.52
CA ALA A 54 21.62 -5.07 -20.46
C ALA A 54 20.24 -4.58 -20.94
N ALA A 55 19.58 -5.36 -21.78
CA ALA A 55 18.17 -5.56 -21.49
C ALA A 55 18.15 -6.35 -20.17
N GLU A 56 18.20 -5.64 -19.04
CA GLU A 56 17.96 -6.23 -17.73
C GLU A 56 16.70 -7.06 -17.86
N SER A 57 16.77 -8.36 -17.57
CA SER A 57 15.62 -9.24 -17.68
C SER A 57 14.49 -8.62 -16.87
N ALA A 58 13.40 -8.28 -17.53
CA ALA A 58 12.24 -7.70 -16.87
C ALA A 58 11.32 -8.82 -16.41
N ARG A 59 10.85 -8.75 -15.17
CA ARG A 59 9.80 -9.62 -14.66
C ARG A 59 8.48 -8.89 -14.61
N SER A 60 7.37 -9.61 -14.55
CA SER A 60 6.03 -9.03 -14.51
C SER A 60 5.38 -9.27 -13.16
N ILE A 61 4.84 -8.22 -12.58
CA ILE A 61 4.00 -8.29 -11.37
C ILE A 61 2.56 -8.02 -11.78
N THR A 62 1.65 -8.91 -11.41
CA THR A 62 0.21 -8.65 -11.56
C THR A 62 -0.28 -7.93 -10.31
N ASP A 63 -0.82 -6.72 -10.50
CA ASP A 63 -1.34 -5.90 -9.40
C ASP A 63 -2.76 -6.34 -8.97
N MET A 64 -3.29 -5.72 -7.92
CA MET A 64 -4.62 -6.04 -7.37
C MET A 64 -5.79 -5.59 -8.27
N LYS A 65 -5.51 -4.97 -9.42
CA LYS A 65 -6.47 -4.63 -10.48
C LYS A 65 -6.33 -5.54 -11.69
N GLY A 66 -5.45 -6.57 -11.63
CA GLY A 66 -5.17 -7.49 -12.71
C GLY A 66 -4.26 -6.90 -13.79
N VAL A 67 -3.65 -5.74 -13.57
CA VAL A 67 -2.72 -5.11 -14.50
C VAL A 67 -1.35 -5.75 -14.36
N LYS A 68 -0.77 -6.18 -15.48
CA LYS A 68 0.62 -6.66 -15.52
C LYS A 68 1.57 -5.47 -15.66
N VAL A 69 2.40 -5.28 -14.65
CA VAL A 69 3.39 -4.21 -14.58
C VAL A 69 4.78 -4.80 -14.76
N SER A 70 5.54 -4.28 -15.73
CA SER A 70 6.93 -4.67 -15.95
C SER A 70 7.81 -3.96 -14.91
N VAL A 71 8.69 -4.72 -14.25
CA VAL A 71 9.69 -4.23 -13.31
C VAL A 71 11.04 -4.90 -13.61
N PRO A 72 12.18 -4.30 -13.23
CA PRO A 72 13.47 -4.94 -13.35
C PRO A 72 13.51 -6.30 -12.64
N GLU A 73 14.34 -7.23 -13.09
CA GLU A 73 14.58 -8.50 -12.39
C GLU A 73 14.95 -8.25 -10.94
N LYS A 74 15.87 -7.29 -10.72
CA LYS A 74 16.29 -6.86 -9.39
C LYS A 74 15.76 -5.45 -9.11
N VAL A 75 14.80 -5.34 -8.21
CA VAL A 75 14.30 -4.06 -7.70
C VAL A 75 15.25 -3.57 -6.59
N GLU A 76 15.81 -2.37 -6.74
CA GLU A 76 16.68 -1.73 -5.76
C GLU A 76 16.03 -0.50 -5.11
N LYS A 77 15.11 0.16 -5.84
CA LYS A 77 14.48 1.41 -5.42
C LYS A 77 12.95 1.34 -5.50
N ILE A 78 12.31 1.45 -4.36
CA ILE A 78 10.84 1.44 -4.23
C ILE A 78 10.36 2.81 -3.78
N ALA A 79 9.41 3.42 -4.47
CA ALA A 79 8.63 4.53 -3.92
C ALA A 79 7.33 4.00 -3.33
N ALA A 80 7.18 4.08 -2.00
CA ALA A 80 6.03 3.53 -1.28
C ALA A 80 4.97 4.61 -1.02
N LEU A 81 4.12 4.88 -2.02
CA LEU A 81 3.15 5.98 -2.00
C LEU A 81 1.74 5.56 -1.53
N TRP A 82 1.64 4.42 -0.88
CA TRP A 82 0.45 4.00 -0.14
C TRP A 82 0.79 3.86 1.35
N ASN A 83 0.20 4.70 2.19
CA ASN A 83 0.50 4.78 3.63
C ASN A 83 0.56 3.40 4.30
N ALA A 84 -0.48 2.59 4.14
CA ALA A 84 -0.58 1.29 4.78
C ALA A 84 0.47 0.28 4.29
N ASN A 85 0.83 0.32 3.00
CA ASN A 85 1.79 -0.62 2.44
C ASN A 85 3.22 -0.37 2.92
N ASN A 86 3.54 0.86 3.38
CA ASN A 86 4.84 1.11 4.03
C ASN A 86 5.06 0.20 5.24
N GLU A 87 4.02 -0.05 6.05
CA GLU A 87 4.12 -0.98 7.17
C GLU A 87 4.25 -2.43 6.70
N ILE A 88 3.54 -2.83 5.62
CA ILE A 88 3.71 -4.16 5.02
C ILE A 88 5.16 -4.32 4.54
N ILE A 89 5.73 -3.32 3.83
CA ILE A 89 7.15 -3.34 3.41
C ILE A 89 8.08 -3.47 4.63
N LEU A 90 7.79 -2.75 5.73
CA LEU A 90 8.56 -2.84 6.98
C LEU A 90 8.50 -4.26 7.55
N ALA A 91 7.30 -4.83 7.68
CA ALA A 91 7.09 -6.18 8.17
C ALA A 91 7.78 -7.25 7.33
N LEU A 92 7.85 -7.05 6.02
CA LEU A 92 8.54 -7.94 5.08
C LEU A 92 10.05 -7.70 4.98
N GLY A 93 10.61 -6.69 5.69
CA GLY A 93 12.04 -6.38 5.69
C GLY A 93 12.52 -5.66 4.44
N GLY A 94 11.65 -4.97 3.71
CA GLY A 94 11.96 -4.28 2.45
C GLY A 94 12.32 -2.80 2.57
N MET A 95 12.34 -2.23 3.77
CA MET A 95 12.49 -0.78 3.96
C MET A 95 13.82 -0.19 3.48
N ASP A 96 14.88 -0.98 3.42
CA ASP A 96 16.18 -0.52 2.93
C ASP A 96 16.17 -0.21 1.42
N LYS A 97 15.18 -0.71 0.69
CA LYS A 97 14.95 -0.39 -0.73
C LYS A 97 14.02 0.81 -0.94
N VAL A 98 13.37 1.30 0.12
CA VAL A 98 12.46 2.44 0.00
C VAL A 98 13.27 3.73 -0.15
N VAL A 99 13.05 4.44 -1.27
CA VAL A 99 13.69 5.71 -1.59
C VAL A 99 12.77 6.91 -1.43
N ALA A 100 11.44 6.69 -1.37
CA ALA A 100 10.45 7.72 -1.11
C ALA A 100 9.22 7.14 -0.40
N THR A 101 8.56 7.95 0.41
CA THR A 101 7.34 7.60 1.14
C THR A 101 6.29 8.72 1.00
N THR A 102 5.29 8.73 1.85
CA THR A 102 4.27 9.78 1.95
C THR A 102 4.57 10.72 3.11
N ASP A 103 3.98 11.92 3.09
CA ASP A 103 4.06 12.90 4.17
C ASP A 103 3.53 12.33 5.51
N LEU A 104 2.45 11.55 5.46
CA LEU A 104 1.85 10.93 6.63
C LEU A 104 2.79 9.91 7.29
N ILE A 105 3.44 9.06 6.49
CA ILE A 105 4.38 8.06 7.02
C ILE A 105 5.67 8.72 7.49
N LYS A 106 6.21 9.70 6.75
CA LYS A 106 7.42 10.45 7.15
C LYS A 106 7.28 11.08 8.54
N ASN A 107 6.07 11.52 8.88
CA ASN A 107 5.78 12.17 10.17
C ASN A 107 5.23 11.19 11.23
N ASN A 108 5.21 9.90 10.96
CA ASN A 108 4.69 8.89 11.89
C ASN A 108 5.73 8.52 12.95
N LYS A 109 5.43 8.85 14.22
CA LYS A 109 6.35 8.65 15.34
C LYS A 109 6.62 7.20 15.68
N TRP A 110 5.63 6.32 15.60
CA TRP A 110 5.83 4.89 15.78
C TRP A 110 6.71 4.30 14.67
N PHE A 111 6.48 4.70 13.41
CA PHE A 111 7.30 4.24 12.31
C PHE A 111 8.75 4.71 12.46
N GLU A 112 8.97 5.99 12.82
CA GLU A 112 10.31 6.55 13.09
C GLU A 112 11.00 5.82 14.25
N HIS A 113 10.25 5.46 15.32
CA HIS A 113 10.75 4.73 16.47
C HIS A 113 11.26 3.33 16.09
N ILE A 114 10.51 2.60 15.27
CA ILE A 114 10.89 1.26 14.78
C ILE A 114 11.97 1.32 13.68
N TYR A 115 11.89 2.31 12.80
CA TYR A 115 12.79 2.48 11.66
C TYR A 115 13.32 3.93 11.60
N PRO A 116 14.36 4.27 12.38
CA PRO A 116 14.87 5.65 12.49
C PRO A 116 15.36 6.28 11.17
N ARG A 117 15.72 5.46 10.17
CA ARG A 117 16.11 5.96 8.84
C ARG A 117 14.97 6.60 8.06
N LEU A 118 13.72 6.42 8.50
CA LEU A 118 12.52 7.02 7.89
C LEU A 118 12.65 8.53 7.73
N LYS A 119 13.22 9.23 8.72
CA LYS A 119 13.42 10.69 8.70
C LYS A 119 14.20 11.21 7.50
N ASN A 120 15.06 10.35 6.90
CA ASN A 120 15.91 10.69 5.76
C ASN A 120 15.18 10.50 4.42
N LEU A 121 14.02 9.82 4.40
CA LEU A 121 13.27 9.58 3.18
C LEU A 121 12.48 10.84 2.79
N PRO A 122 12.52 11.26 1.51
CA PRO A 122 11.64 12.30 1.00
C PRO A 122 10.18 11.82 0.96
N ALA A 123 9.25 12.76 1.13
CA ALA A 123 7.84 12.52 0.88
C ALA A 123 7.52 12.85 -0.57
N ALA A 124 7.26 11.83 -1.39
CA ALA A 124 6.90 12.01 -2.80
C ALA A 124 5.38 11.97 -3.05
N LEU A 125 4.58 11.86 -1.99
CA LEU A 125 3.13 12.10 -1.98
C LEU A 125 2.81 12.94 -0.76
N ASN A 126 2.28 14.16 -0.98
CA ASN A 126 1.87 15.10 0.05
C ASN A 126 0.34 15.26 -0.01
N GLY A 127 -0.36 14.62 0.93
CA GLY A 127 -1.82 14.55 0.88
C GLY A 127 -2.32 13.83 -0.37
N LYS A 128 -2.70 14.60 -1.41
CA LYS A 128 -3.15 14.08 -2.73
C LYS A 128 -2.21 14.49 -3.88
N ASP A 129 -1.13 15.20 -3.59
CA ASP A 129 -0.26 15.79 -4.60
C ASP A 129 0.99 14.93 -4.80
N LEU A 130 1.11 14.29 -5.98
CA LEU A 130 2.29 13.55 -6.41
C LEU A 130 3.44 14.52 -6.72
N GLN A 131 4.62 14.26 -6.16
CA GLN A 131 5.82 15.04 -6.39
C GLN A 131 6.62 14.43 -7.55
N ILE A 132 6.12 14.60 -8.78
CA ILE A 132 6.67 13.96 -9.99
C ILE A 132 8.15 14.32 -10.20
N GLU A 133 8.55 15.58 -10.00
CA GLU A 133 9.95 15.99 -10.15
C GLU A 133 10.87 15.29 -9.15
N GLU A 134 10.41 15.05 -7.93
CA GLU A 134 11.17 14.31 -6.93
C GLU A 134 11.29 12.84 -7.31
N LEU A 135 10.20 12.21 -7.80
CA LEU A 135 10.25 10.85 -8.32
C LEU A 135 11.20 10.69 -9.50
N VAL A 136 11.26 11.68 -10.42
CA VAL A 136 12.23 11.67 -11.53
C VAL A 136 13.68 11.69 -11.02
N LYS A 137 13.99 12.50 -9.99
CA LYS A 137 15.34 12.56 -9.40
C LYS A 137 15.71 11.26 -8.69
N LEU A 138 14.77 10.65 -7.97
CA LEU A 138 14.99 9.42 -7.23
C LEU A 138 15.10 8.21 -8.15
N ALA A 139 14.46 8.26 -9.33
CA ALA A 139 14.39 7.20 -10.32
C ALA A 139 14.04 5.84 -9.68
N PRO A 140 12.86 5.68 -9.06
CA PRO A 140 12.45 4.40 -8.49
C PRO A 140 12.21 3.37 -9.59
N ASP A 141 12.57 2.12 -9.31
CA ASP A 141 12.30 0.98 -10.20
C ASP A 141 10.83 0.63 -10.25
N VAL A 142 10.12 0.88 -9.14
CA VAL A 142 8.69 0.62 -9.00
C VAL A 142 8.07 1.55 -7.96
N ILE A 143 6.82 1.94 -8.22
CA ILE A 143 6.03 2.79 -7.33
C ILE A 143 4.80 2.02 -6.88
N ILE A 144 4.56 1.94 -5.56
CA ILE A 144 3.38 1.31 -4.98
C ILE A 144 2.33 2.36 -4.68
N VAL A 145 1.11 2.16 -5.18
CA VAL A 145 -0.04 3.05 -4.99
C VAL A 145 -1.29 2.29 -4.54
N TYR A 146 -2.36 3.01 -4.19
CA TYR A 146 -3.64 2.45 -3.72
C TYR A 146 -4.85 2.82 -4.58
N ASN A 147 -4.69 3.71 -5.54
CA ASN A 147 -5.80 4.10 -6.42
C ASN A 147 -5.37 4.20 -7.87
N LYS A 148 -6.37 4.10 -8.75
CA LYS A 148 -6.15 4.09 -10.19
C LYS A 148 -5.67 5.45 -10.74
N ASN A 149 -6.13 6.55 -10.18
CA ASN A 149 -5.76 7.88 -10.68
C ASN A 149 -4.26 8.13 -10.52
N PHE A 150 -3.69 7.81 -9.35
CA PHE A 150 -2.24 7.88 -9.14
C PHE A 150 -1.48 6.91 -10.06
N GLN A 151 -2.00 5.69 -10.22
CA GLN A 151 -1.38 4.70 -11.11
C GLN A 151 -1.33 5.21 -12.55
N ASP A 152 -2.44 5.73 -13.09
CA ASP A 152 -2.54 6.23 -14.46
C ASP A 152 -1.63 7.46 -14.67
N GLU A 153 -1.58 8.37 -13.69
CA GLU A 153 -0.72 9.55 -13.74
C GLU A 153 0.77 9.16 -13.74
N LEU A 154 1.18 8.22 -12.90
CA LEU A 154 2.55 7.72 -12.84
C LEU A 154 2.96 6.99 -14.12
N ILE A 155 2.09 6.12 -14.65
CA ILE A 155 2.33 5.42 -15.92
C ILE A 155 2.46 6.42 -17.08
N LYS A 156 1.61 7.46 -17.13
CA LYS A 156 1.71 8.53 -18.12
C LYS A 156 3.05 9.28 -18.05
N ASN A 157 3.64 9.37 -16.87
CA ASN A 157 4.96 9.96 -16.65
C ASN A 157 6.13 8.96 -16.82
N GLY A 158 5.86 7.74 -17.31
CA GLY A 158 6.88 6.74 -17.62
C GLY A 158 7.35 5.87 -16.46
N PHE A 159 6.65 5.87 -15.32
CA PHE A 159 6.99 5.04 -14.17
C PHE A 159 6.29 3.69 -14.20
N SER A 160 6.93 2.66 -13.66
CA SER A 160 6.29 1.40 -13.31
C SER A 160 5.51 1.56 -12.00
N ALA A 161 4.17 1.51 -12.05
CA ALA A 161 3.30 1.71 -10.90
C ALA A 161 2.40 0.51 -10.67
N VAL A 162 2.43 -0.07 -9.46
CA VAL A 162 1.60 -1.21 -9.03
C VAL A 162 0.53 -0.76 -8.02
N ASN A 163 -0.72 -1.15 -8.25
CA ASN A 163 -1.82 -0.85 -7.34
C ASN A 163 -2.09 -2.06 -6.45
N LEU A 164 -1.82 -1.92 -5.15
CA LEU A 164 -1.91 -3.02 -4.19
C LEU A 164 -3.09 -2.90 -3.22
N ILE A 165 -4.11 -2.09 -3.52
CA ILE A 165 -5.31 -1.92 -2.69
C ILE A 165 -6.13 -3.21 -2.58
N PHE A 166 -6.57 -3.53 -1.37
CA PHE A 166 -7.47 -4.64 -1.06
C PHE A 166 -8.68 -4.17 -0.24
N ARG A 167 -9.69 -5.04 -0.05
CA ARG A 167 -10.92 -4.72 0.70
C ARG A 167 -11.31 -5.77 1.72
N ASP A 168 -10.76 -6.96 1.61
CA ASP A 168 -11.00 -8.09 2.50
C ASP A 168 -9.70 -8.87 2.77
N TYR A 169 -9.77 -9.89 3.61
CA TYR A 169 -8.59 -10.65 4.00
C TYR A 169 -8.01 -11.53 2.90
N PRO A 170 -8.81 -12.22 2.06
CA PRO A 170 -8.26 -12.96 0.91
C PRO A 170 -7.48 -12.06 -0.06
N ASP A 171 -7.95 -10.84 -0.29
CA ASP A 171 -7.25 -9.86 -1.12
C ASP A 171 -6.06 -9.23 -0.37
N MET A 172 -6.12 -9.08 0.95
CA MET A 172 -4.96 -8.66 1.76
C MET A 172 -3.81 -9.65 1.64
N GLU A 173 -4.06 -10.96 1.73
CA GLU A 173 -3.05 -11.99 1.54
C GLU A 173 -2.38 -11.88 0.16
N LYS A 174 -3.17 -11.72 -0.92
CA LYS A 174 -2.64 -11.50 -2.27
C LYS A 174 -1.78 -10.23 -2.37
N SER A 175 -2.22 -9.14 -1.74
CA SER A 175 -1.48 -7.87 -1.72
C SER A 175 -0.16 -7.99 -0.96
N ILE A 176 -0.11 -8.77 0.12
CA ILE A 176 1.12 -9.08 0.87
C ILE A 176 2.10 -9.86 -0.01
N TYR A 177 1.64 -10.91 -0.70
CA TYR A 177 2.48 -11.66 -1.65
C TYR A 177 2.96 -10.77 -2.80
N ALA A 178 2.09 -9.93 -3.37
CA ALA A 178 2.49 -9.01 -4.42
C ALA A 178 3.52 -7.97 -3.93
N THR A 179 3.40 -7.50 -2.67
CA THR A 179 4.41 -6.63 -2.04
C THR A 179 5.76 -7.35 -1.90
N ALA A 180 5.76 -8.63 -1.50
CA ALA A 180 6.99 -9.42 -1.43
C ALA A 180 7.62 -9.61 -2.81
N GLU A 181 6.81 -9.80 -3.85
CA GLU A 181 7.30 -9.84 -5.23
C GLU A 181 7.87 -8.49 -5.67
N VAL A 182 7.31 -7.36 -5.26
CA VAL A 182 7.92 -6.04 -5.49
C VAL A 182 9.29 -5.96 -4.81
N ILE A 183 9.40 -6.35 -3.55
CA ILE A 183 10.68 -6.36 -2.82
C ILE A 183 11.69 -7.32 -3.47
N GLY A 184 11.25 -8.48 -3.95
CA GLY A 184 12.01 -9.40 -4.77
C GLY A 184 13.08 -10.21 -4.03
N THR A 185 12.99 -10.38 -2.70
CA THR A 185 13.92 -11.18 -1.90
C THR A 185 13.25 -12.44 -1.33
N ASP A 186 14.02 -13.51 -1.16
CA ASP A 186 13.49 -14.75 -0.55
C ASP A 186 13.07 -14.56 0.90
N ASP A 187 13.74 -13.65 1.63
CA ASP A 187 13.35 -13.30 3.00
C ASP A 187 11.98 -12.62 3.02
N ALA A 188 11.74 -11.67 2.10
CA ALA A 188 10.43 -11.02 1.97
C ALA A 188 9.31 -12.03 1.63
N ARG A 189 9.57 -13.00 0.73
CA ARG A 189 8.61 -14.07 0.40
C ARG A 189 8.28 -14.94 1.61
N LYS A 190 9.29 -15.35 2.38
CA LYS A 190 9.09 -16.14 3.61
C LYS A 190 8.31 -15.37 4.68
N LYS A 191 8.60 -14.08 4.86
CA LYS A 191 7.85 -13.23 5.79
C LYS A 191 6.42 -12.98 5.32
N ALA A 192 6.20 -12.84 4.01
CA ALA A 192 4.87 -12.72 3.41
C ALA A 192 4.03 -13.97 3.68
N GLU A 193 4.58 -15.16 3.48
CA GLU A 193 3.92 -16.43 3.80
C GLU A 193 3.53 -16.49 5.28
N LYS A 194 4.44 -16.15 6.19
CA LYS A 194 4.14 -16.12 7.63
C LYS A 194 3.03 -15.13 7.99
N LEU A 195 3.06 -13.93 7.42
CA LEU A 195 2.06 -12.90 7.69
C LEU A 195 0.70 -13.29 7.12
N ALA A 196 0.65 -13.81 5.90
CA ALA A 196 -0.56 -14.32 5.27
C ALA A 196 -1.16 -15.50 6.06
N ASN A 197 -0.34 -16.46 6.50
CA ASN A 197 -0.79 -17.55 7.34
C ASN A 197 -1.38 -17.07 8.67
N LYS A 198 -0.79 -16.04 9.31
CA LYS A 198 -1.39 -15.45 10.54
C LYS A 198 -2.75 -14.81 10.27
N ILE A 199 -2.94 -14.14 9.12
CA ILE A 199 -4.26 -13.59 8.73
C ILE A 199 -5.26 -14.72 8.55
N HIS A 200 -4.88 -15.76 7.82
CA HIS A 200 -5.70 -16.95 7.58
C HIS A 200 -6.10 -17.62 8.90
N ASP A 201 -5.12 -17.98 9.73
CA ASP A 201 -5.33 -18.67 10.99
C ASP A 201 -6.21 -17.87 11.96
N ASN A 202 -5.97 -16.56 12.10
CA ASN A 202 -6.79 -15.69 12.92
C ASN A 202 -8.22 -15.60 12.38
N SER A 203 -8.39 -15.53 11.06
CA SER A 203 -9.71 -15.47 10.42
C SER A 203 -10.49 -16.78 10.62
N GLU A 204 -9.86 -17.94 10.44
CA GLU A 204 -10.46 -19.24 10.72
C GLU A 204 -10.82 -19.41 12.20
N PHE A 205 -9.90 -19.03 13.11
CA PHE A 205 -10.12 -19.09 14.55
C PHE A 205 -11.34 -18.27 14.99
N VAL A 206 -11.47 -17.06 14.44
CA VAL A 206 -12.61 -16.17 14.74
C VAL A 206 -13.88 -16.72 14.10
N THR A 207 -13.83 -17.12 12.83
CA THR A 207 -14.98 -17.68 12.10
C THR A 207 -15.55 -18.90 12.82
N ALA A 208 -14.70 -19.81 13.29
CA ALA A 208 -15.15 -21.01 13.99
C ALA A 208 -16.03 -20.69 15.20
N ARG A 209 -15.79 -19.55 15.86
CA ARG A 209 -16.54 -19.11 17.06
C ARG A 209 -17.74 -18.23 16.75
N THR A 210 -17.75 -17.51 15.63
CA THR A 210 -18.78 -16.51 15.30
C THR A 210 -19.81 -16.95 14.28
N LYS A 211 -19.50 -17.97 13.45
CA LYS A 211 -20.34 -18.43 12.32
C LYS A 211 -21.77 -18.84 12.74
N ASN A 212 -21.95 -19.34 13.96
CA ASN A 212 -23.24 -19.80 14.45
C ASN A 212 -24.02 -18.74 15.25
N ILE A 213 -23.53 -17.49 15.32
CA ILE A 213 -24.27 -16.40 15.98
C ILE A 213 -25.46 -16.04 15.09
N PRO A 214 -26.71 -16.18 15.59
CA PRO A 214 -27.89 -15.77 14.83
C PRO A 214 -27.84 -14.28 14.49
N ASP A 215 -28.31 -13.87 13.32
CA ASP A 215 -28.26 -12.47 12.87
C ASP A 215 -28.89 -11.50 13.85
N ALA A 216 -30.02 -11.88 14.46
CA ALA A 216 -30.70 -11.08 15.48
C ALA A 216 -29.88 -10.86 16.77
N LYS A 217 -28.82 -11.63 17.00
CA LYS A 217 -27.91 -11.50 18.15
C LYS A 217 -26.59 -10.83 17.82
N ARG A 218 -26.37 -10.46 16.55
CA ARG A 218 -25.20 -9.72 16.12
C ARG A 218 -25.35 -8.25 16.49
N PRO A 219 -24.45 -7.68 17.33
CA PRO A 219 -24.52 -6.26 17.68
C PRO A 219 -24.26 -5.37 16.47
N LYS A 220 -24.95 -4.24 16.40
CA LYS A 220 -24.67 -3.17 15.43
C LYS A 220 -23.43 -2.41 15.87
N VAL A 221 -22.39 -2.48 15.05
CA VAL A 221 -21.09 -1.85 15.30
C VAL A 221 -20.92 -0.64 14.38
N LEU A 222 -20.71 0.53 14.95
CA LEU A 222 -20.36 1.75 14.24
C LEU A 222 -18.85 1.97 14.35
N HIS A 223 -18.18 2.08 13.22
CA HIS A 223 -16.77 2.46 13.16
C HIS A 223 -16.62 3.93 12.76
N LEU A 224 -15.90 4.70 13.58
CA LEU A 224 -15.61 6.12 13.36
C LEU A 224 -14.13 6.29 13.03
N LEU A 225 -13.83 7.18 12.07
CA LEU A 225 -12.45 7.53 11.75
C LEU A 225 -11.73 8.22 12.93
N GLY A 226 -12.48 8.94 13.77
CA GLY A 226 -11.95 9.82 14.80
C GLY A 226 -11.48 11.17 14.23
N GLY A 227 -10.89 12.00 15.10
CA GLY A 227 -10.40 13.33 14.74
C GLY A 227 -11.41 14.44 14.98
N ALA A 228 -11.38 15.48 14.12
CA ALA A 228 -12.22 16.67 14.29
C ALA A 228 -13.68 16.43 13.87
N ASN A 229 -13.90 15.60 12.85
CA ASN A 229 -15.23 15.28 12.34
C ASN A 229 -15.62 13.85 12.73
N LEU A 230 -16.46 13.74 13.76
CA LEU A 230 -16.99 12.46 14.24
C LEU A 230 -18.08 11.85 13.33
N LEU A 231 -18.54 12.57 12.31
CA LEU A 231 -19.52 12.06 11.34
C LEU A 231 -18.87 11.33 10.17
N LYS A 232 -17.53 11.16 10.18
CA LYS A 232 -16.80 10.32 9.22
C LYS A 232 -16.74 8.88 9.71
N VAL A 233 -17.36 7.99 8.93
CA VAL A 233 -17.54 6.58 9.25
C VAL A 233 -17.04 5.68 8.14
N ASP A 234 -16.90 4.39 8.42
CA ASP A 234 -16.65 3.37 7.42
C ASP A 234 -17.88 2.46 7.26
N GLY A 235 -18.41 2.45 6.05
CA GLY A 235 -19.58 1.66 5.67
C GLY A 235 -19.21 0.28 5.08
N THR A 236 -20.08 -0.23 4.21
CA THR A 236 -19.89 -1.55 3.57
C THR A 236 -18.82 -1.53 2.49
N ASN A 237 -18.39 -2.71 2.02
CA ASN A 237 -17.34 -2.91 1.01
C ASN A 237 -15.97 -2.31 1.41
N THR A 238 -15.61 -2.47 2.70
CA THR A 238 -14.37 -1.98 3.30
C THR A 238 -13.77 -3.05 4.20
N ILE A 239 -12.46 -2.94 4.50
CA ILE A 239 -11.81 -3.84 5.46
C ILE A 239 -12.45 -3.74 6.85
N GLN A 240 -12.97 -2.56 7.21
CA GLN A 240 -13.68 -2.33 8.46
C GLN A 240 -14.96 -3.17 8.54
N ASN A 241 -15.73 -3.19 7.47
CA ASN A 241 -16.92 -4.04 7.39
C ASN A 241 -16.54 -5.53 7.46
N THR A 242 -15.39 -5.90 6.90
CA THR A 242 -14.91 -7.28 6.91
C THR A 242 -14.60 -7.75 8.33
N TRP A 243 -13.79 -7.01 9.11
CA TRP A 243 -13.47 -7.43 10.48
C TRP A 243 -14.67 -7.27 11.45
N ILE A 244 -15.60 -6.33 11.21
CA ILE A 244 -16.87 -6.26 11.98
C ILE A 244 -17.67 -7.55 11.80
N LYS A 245 -17.90 -7.96 10.56
CA LYS A 245 -18.66 -9.18 10.25
C LYS A 245 -17.97 -10.43 10.75
N LEU A 246 -16.67 -10.55 10.52
CA LEU A 246 -15.86 -11.66 11.00
C LEU A 246 -15.95 -11.78 12.53
N GLY A 247 -15.83 -10.67 13.26
CA GLY A 247 -15.94 -10.61 14.71
C GLY A 247 -17.35 -10.86 15.26
N GLY A 248 -18.31 -11.19 14.41
CA GLY A 248 -19.68 -11.53 14.83
C GLY A 248 -20.59 -10.33 15.07
N GLY A 249 -20.26 -9.16 14.52
CA GLY A 249 -21.10 -7.97 14.47
C GLY A 249 -21.78 -7.77 13.13
N VAL A 250 -22.52 -6.68 13.01
CA VAL A 250 -23.06 -6.12 11.77
C VAL A 250 -22.70 -4.64 11.70
N ASN A 251 -22.25 -4.16 10.54
CA ASN A 251 -21.98 -2.74 10.38
C ASN A 251 -23.27 -1.93 10.56
N ALA A 252 -23.25 -0.93 11.42
CA ALA A 252 -24.41 -0.09 11.69
C ALA A 252 -24.79 0.80 10.48
N ILE A 253 -23.85 1.01 9.54
CA ILE A 253 -24.01 1.83 8.34
C ILE A 253 -23.98 0.94 7.10
N ASN A 254 -25.07 0.98 6.32
CA ASN A 254 -25.18 0.19 5.09
C ASN A 254 -24.67 0.89 3.84
N THR A 255 -24.37 2.19 3.91
CA THR A 255 -23.77 2.96 2.80
C THR A 255 -22.38 2.41 2.48
N GLU A 256 -22.09 2.22 1.18
CA GLU A 256 -20.80 1.73 0.74
C GLU A 256 -19.73 2.83 0.82
N GLY A 257 -18.54 2.48 1.27
CA GLY A 257 -17.37 3.35 1.23
C GLY A 257 -16.64 3.49 2.55
N SER A 258 -15.38 3.94 2.45
CA SER A 258 -14.52 4.25 3.58
C SER A 258 -14.42 5.77 3.77
N MET A 259 -14.40 6.22 5.02
CA MET A 259 -14.31 7.64 5.39
C MET A 259 -15.43 8.50 4.79
N ILE A 260 -16.61 7.91 4.63
CA ILE A 260 -17.81 8.62 4.17
C ILE A 260 -18.35 9.53 5.27
N GLU A 261 -18.85 10.67 4.88
CA GLU A 261 -19.52 11.60 5.80
C GLU A 261 -21.03 11.33 5.77
N ILE A 262 -21.60 11.10 6.94
CA ILE A 262 -23.03 10.84 7.10
C ILE A 262 -23.67 11.89 8.01
N SER A 263 -24.99 11.98 7.98
CA SER A 263 -25.74 12.91 8.84
C SER A 263 -25.83 12.42 10.29
N ALA A 264 -26.01 13.37 11.21
CA ALA A 264 -26.32 13.03 12.60
C ALA A 264 -27.60 12.19 12.73
N GLU A 265 -28.59 12.42 11.87
CA GLU A 265 -29.85 11.68 11.84
C GLU A 265 -29.63 10.20 11.45
N GLU A 266 -28.75 9.93 10.48
CA GLU A 266 -28.39 8.55 10.11
C GLU A 266 -27.75 7.79 11.28
N ILE A 267 -26.91 8.45 12.09
CA ILE A 267 -26.32 7.86 13.29
C ILE A 267 -27.38 7.55 14.35
N ILE A 268 -28.27 8.50 14.60
CA ILE A 268 -29.39 8.33 15.55
C ILE A 268 -30.26 7.15 15.12
N ASN A 269 -30.62 7.06 13.84
CA ASN A 269 -31.45 5.99 13.30
C ASN A 269 -30.73 4.63 13.30
N ALA A 270 -29.44 4.62 13.04
CA ALA A 270 -28.62 3.40 13.13
C ALA A 270 -28.61 2.84 14.54
N ASN A 271 -28.61 3.69 15.57
CA ASN A 271 -28.60 3.35 16.99
C ASN A 271 -27.62 2.20 17.29
N PRO A 272 -26.29 2.43 17.19
CA PRO A 272 -25.30 1.39 17.34
C PRO A 272 -25.26 0.82 18.77
N ASP A 273 -24.98 -0.49 18.87
CA ASP A 273 -24.79 -1.19 20.14
C ASP A 273 -23.35 -1.10 20.63
N ILE A 274 -22.41 -0.92 19.70
CA ILE A 274 -20.98 -0.76 19.94
C ILE A 274 -20.47 0.37 19.04
N ILE A 275 -19.62 1.25 19.59
CA ILE A 275 -18.86 2.24 18.83
C ILE A 275 -17.37 1.93 18.98
N ILE A 276 -16.67 1.85 17.84
CA ILE A 276 -15.21 1.72 17.76
C ILE A 276 -14.68 2.98 17.07
N VAL A 277 -13.78 3.71 17.74
CA VAL A 277 -13.23 4.96 17.21
C VAL A 277 -11.72 4.83 16.99
N GLY A 278 -11.28 5.10 15.77
CA GLY A 278 -9.87 5.15 15.39
C GLY A 278 -9.21 6.51 15.70
N GLY A 279 -7.99 6.67 15.20
CA GLY A 279 -7.24 7.92 15.30
C GLY A 279 -6.29 7.98 16.49
N ASN A 280 -5.83 9.20 16.78
CA ASN A 280 -4.94 9.48 17.91
C ASN A 280 -5.76 9.83 19.15
N ASP A 281 -5.19 9.52 20.33
CA ASP A 281 -5.78 9.85 21.63
C ASP A 281 -7.25 9.41 21.71
N THR A 282 -7.45 8.10 21.67
CA THR A 282 -8.81 7.53 21.64
C THR A 282 -9.60 7.80 22.91
N ASP A 283 -8.95 8.05 24.05
CA ASP A 283 -9.62 8.46 25.28
C ASP A 283 -10.31 9.83 25.09
N ALA A 284 -9.62 10.80 24.46
CA ALA A 284 -10.21 12.09 24.12
C ALA A 284 -11.35 11.97 23.08
N GLN A 285 -11.21 11.06 22.11
CA GLN A 285 -12.29 10.80 21.13
C GLN A 285 -13.52 10.21 21.81
N ILE A 286 -13.36 9.24 22.70
CA ILE A 286 -14.47 8.62 23.46
C ILE A 286 -15.21 9.68 24.29
N LYS A 287 -14.48 10.62 24.91
CA LYS A 287 -15.11 11.73 25.64
C LYS A 287 -15.99 12.58 24.71
N LYS A 288 -15.47 12.99 23.56
CA LYS A 288 -16.23 13.77 22.57
C LYS A 288 -17.48 13.04 22.08
N ILE A 289 -17.39 11.71 21.83
CA ILE A 289 -18.51 10.89 21.39
C ILE A 289 -19.63 10.88 22.44
N LYS A 290 -19.29 10.72 23.72
CA LYS A 290 -20.29 10.72 24.82
C LYS A 290 -21.04 12.05 24.93
N GLU A 291 -20.39 13.16 24.61
CA GLU A 291 -20.95 14.52 24.73
C GLU A 291 -21.69 14.96 23.43
N HIS A 292 -21.45 14.27 22.29
CA HIS A 292 -22.00 14.69 21.00
C HIS A 292 -23.48 14.26 20.83
N PRO A 293 -24.39 15.17 20.44
CA PRO A 293 -25.84 14.90 20.36
C PRO A 293 -26.22 13.70 19.47
N ALA A 294 -25.50 13.46 18.38
CA ALA A 294 -25.77 12.34 17.47
C ALA A 294 -25.54 10.96 18.11
N PHE A 295 -24.69 10.87 19.14
CA PHE A 295 -24.30 9.60 19.75
C PHE A 295 -24.86 9.40 21.15
N SER A 296 -25.08 10.48 21.92
CA SER A 296 -25.42 10.43 23.37
C SER A 296 -26.65 9.59 23.69
N GLY A 297 -27.62 9.49 22.77
CA GLY A 297 -28.83 8.66 22.90
C GLY A 297 -28.66 7.20 22.48
N SER A 298 -27.50 6.81 21.88
CA SER A 298 -27.28 5.46 21.35
C SER A 298 -27.16 4.38 22.44
N ASN A 299 -27.47 3.14 22.08
CA ASN A 299 -27.23 1.98 22.93
C ASN A 299 -25.78 1.88 23.39
N ALA A 300 -24.84 2.17 22.51
CA ALA A 300 -23.41 2.11 22.80
C ALA A 300 -23.01 3.07 23.93
N VAL A 301 -23.50 4.31 23.89
CA VAL A 301 -23.19 5.31 24.93
C VAL A 301 -23.89 4.95 26.26
N LYS A 302 -25.16 4.59 26.22
CA LYS A 302 -25.93 4.19 27.41
C LYS A 302 -25.35 2.98 28.16
N ASN A 303 -24.79 2.02 27.39
CA ASN A 303 -24.21 0.79 27.94
C ASN A 303 -22.67 0.87 28.11
N GLY A 304 -22.04 2.02 27.86
CA GLY A 304 -20.59 2.21 28.00
C GLY A 304 -19.74 1.41 26.99
N LYS A 305 -20.33 0.98 25.86
CA LYS A 305 -19.66 0.16 24.83
C LYS A 305 -19.03 1.02 23.75
N ILE A 306 -18.13 1.89 24.14
CA ILE A 306 -17.33 2.72 23.23
C ILE A 306 -15.87 2.37 23.44
N TYR A 307 -15.19 1.98 22.38
CA TYR A 307 -13.81 1.48 22.42
C TYR A 307 -12.91 2.27 21.48
N GLY A 308 -11.72 2.60 21.97
CA GLY A 308 -10.64 3.13 21.13
C GLY A 308 -10.02 2.01 20.32
N ASN A 309 -9.89 2.20 19.00
CA ASN A 309 -9.17 1.24 18.17
C ASN A 309 -7.67 1.39 18.38
N PRO A 310 -6.90 0.30 18.59
CA PRO A 310 -5.46 0.40 18.78
C PRO A 310 -4.77 0.98 17.55
N LYS A 311 -3.66 1.70 17.79
CA LYS A 311 -2.81 2.27 16.76
C LYS A 311 -1.36 2.18 17.19
N GLY A 312 -0.60 1.41 16.47
CA GLY A 312 0.85 1.29 16.61
C GLY A 312 1.58 2.00 15.49
N VAL A 313 2.42 1.26 14.76
CA VAL A 313 3.11 1.74 13.56
C VAL A 313 2.11 2.22 12.52
N PHE A 314 0.99 1.52 12.41
CA PHE A 314 -0.17 1.97 11.63
C PHE A 314 -1.46 1.72 12.43
N SER A 315 -2.59 2.25 11.97
CA SER A 315 -3.88 2.00 12.62
C SER A 315 -4.35 0.58 12.33
N TRP A 316 -4.65 -0.21 13.37
CA TRP A 316 -5.02 -1.62 13.24
C TRP A 316 -6.28 -1.82 12.40
N ASP A 317 -7.24 -0.89 12.49
CA ASP A 317 -8.50 -0.88 11.76
C ASP A 317 -8.36 -0.69 10.24
N ARG A 318 -7.14 -0.39 9.75
CA ARG A 318 -6.87 -0.03 8.36
C ARG A 318 -6.11 -1.15 7.62
N TYR A 319 -5.41 -0.80 6.58
CA TYR A 319 -4.84 -1.69 5.55
C TYR A 319 -3.39 -2.10 5.82
N GLY A 320 -2.84 -1.81 7.02
CA GLY A 320 -1.46 -2.14 7.38
C GLY A 320 -1.28 -3.58 7.85
N ALA A 321 -0.04 -3.96 8.15
CA ALA A 321 0.30 -5.31 8.63
C ALA A 321 -0.30 -5.60 10.02
N GLU A 322 -0.40 -4.59 10.90
CA GLU A 322 -1.05 -4.72 12.22
C GLU A 322 -2.54 -5.06 12.14
N ASN A 323 -3.16 -5.00 10.95
CA ASN A 323 -4.55 -5.45 10.77
C ASN A 323 -4.74 -6.95 11.11
N VAL A 324 -3.69 -7.77 11.08
CA VAL A 324 -3.73 -9.15 11.59
C VAL A 324 -4.11 -9.22 13.08
N LEU A 325 -3.73 -8.20 13.87
CA LEU A 325 -4.10 -8.06 15.28
C LEU A 325 -5.55 -7.57 15.43
N GLN A 326 -6.02 -6.73 14.48
CA GLN A 326 -7.40 -6.25 14.45
C GLN A 326 -8.41 -7.38 14.41
N ILE A 327 -8.13 -8.45 13.68
CA ILE A 327 -8.99 -9.64 13.59
C ILE A 327 -9.37 -10.16 14.99
N LEU A 328 -8.36 -10.37 15.83
CA LEU A 328 -8.57 -10.90 17.18
C LEU A 328 -9.12 -9.85 18.14
N TRP A 329 -8.61 -8.61 18.06
CA TRP A 329 -9.03 -7.52 18.92
C TRP A 329 -10.49 -7.14 18.70
N ALA A 330 -10.92 -7.02 17.44
CA ALA A 330 -12.31 -6.71 17.10
C ALA A 330 -13.26 -7.83 17.54
N ALA A 331 -12.88 -9.10 17.30
CA ALA A 331 -13.67 -10.24 17.74
C ALA A 331 -13.86 -10.25 19.27
N LYS A 332 -12.79 -10.03 20.02
CA LYS A 332 -12.81 -9.94 21.49
C LYS A 332 -13.63 -8.74 21.98
N THR A 333 -13.59 -7.61 21.26
CA THR A 333 -14.37 -6.41 21.61
C THR A 333 -15.85 -6.57 21.32
N ILE A 334 -16.21 -7.21 20.19
CA ILE A 334 -17.59 -7.39 19.73
C ILE A 334 -18.27 -8.53 20.48
N GLN A 335 -17.55 -9.65 20.72
CA GLN A 335 -18.07 -10.87 21.35
C GLN A 335 -17.14 -11.33 22.50
N PRO A 336 -17.03 -10.54 23.59
CA PRO A 336 -16.00 -10.77 24.62
C PRO A 336 -16.11 -12.15 25.28
N ASP A 337 -17.30 -12.71 25.41
CA ASP A 337 -17.51 -14.01 26.03
C ASP A 337 -16.93 -15.18 25.22
N LEU A 338 -16.85 -15.04 23.90
CA LEU A 338 -16.31 -16.06 22.99
C LEU A 338 -14.78 -16.02 22.90
N PHE A 339 -14.12 -14.96 23.38
CA PHE A 339 -12.68 -14.72 23.19
C PHE A 339 -11.96 -14.38 24.51
N LYS A 340 -12.44 -14.93 25.66
CA LYS A 340 -11.83 -14.71 26.98
C LYS A 340 -10.39 -15.22 27.05
N ASP A 341 -10.08 -16.28 26.32
CA ASP A 341 -8.78 -16.94 26.21
C ASP A 341 -7.77 -16.19 25.32
N VAL A 342 -8.18 -15.17 24.59
CA VAL A 342 -7.27 -14.39 23.74
C VAL A 342 -6.55 -13.33 24.58
N ASP A 343 -5.24 -13.48 24.75
CA ASP A 343 -4.37 -12.45 25.34
C ASP A 343 -3.80 -11.54 24.26
N MET A 344 -4.42 -10.38 24.07
CA MET A 344 -3.98 -9.39 23.07
C MET A 344 -2.60 -8.82 23.35
N LYS A 345 -2.16 -8.73 24.61
CA LYS A 345 -0.82 -8.23 24.97
C LYS A 345 0.26 -9.18 24.44
N VAL A 346 0.07 -10.48 24.68
CA VAL A 346 0.98 -11.50 24.19
C VAL A 346 1.00 -11.49 22.65
N LYS A 347 -0.17 -11.49 22.00
CA LYS A 347 -0.26 -11.48 20.53
C LYS A 347 0.39 -10.25 19.90
N THR A 348 0.24 -9.08 20.51
CA THR A 348 0.86 -7.84 20.01
C THR A 348 2.38 -7.90 20.15
N LYS A 349 2.89 -8.32 21.30
CA LYS A 349 4.34 -8.46 21.52
C LYS A 349 4.98 -9.46 20.56
N GLU A 350 4.33 -10.62 20.36
CA GLU A 350 4.77 -11.62 19.37
C GLU A 350 4.86 -11.02 17.96
N PHE A 351 3.84 -10.26 17.53
CA PHE A 351 3.82 -9.63 16.21
C PHE A 351 4.96 -8.62 16.05
N TYR A 352 5.13 -7.71 17.02
CA TYR A 352 6.18 -6.68 16.97
C TYR A 352 7.58 -7.29 16.92
N LYS A 353 7.83 -8.33 17.72
CA LYS A 353 9.10 -9.05 17.71
C LYS A 353 9.35 -9.74 16.37
N GLU A 354 8.37 -10.48 15.87
CA GLU A 354 8.52 -11.32 14.68
C GLU A 354 8.61 -10.50 13.38
N PHE A 355 7.74 -9.48 13.22
CA PHE A 355 7.62 -8.75 11.96
C PHE A 355 8.29 -7.37 11.96
N LEU A 356 8.37 -6.72 13.11
CA LEU A 356 8.93 -5.37 13.20
C LEU A 356 10.31 -5.36 13.86
N GLY A 357 10.79 -6.51 14.39
CA GLY A 357 12.09 -6.62 15.06
C GLY A 357 12.18 -5.80 16.34
N HIS A 358 11.05 -5.47 16.98
CA HIS A 358 10.97 -4.63 18.18
C HIS A 358 10.43 -5.40 19.39
N GLU A 359 11.17 -5.37 20.50
CA GLU A 359 10.73 -5.94 21.77
C GLU A 359 9.82 -4.94 22.51
N LEU A 360 8.52 -5.05 22.25
CA LEU A 360 7.51 -4.12 22.76
C LEU A 360 7.40 -4.20 24.28
N THR A 361 7.58 -3.08 24.97
CA THR A 361 7.39 -2.96 26.42
C THR A 361 5.91 -2.93 26.81
N ASP A 362 5.60 -3.15 28.08
CA ASP A 362 4.22 -3.04 28.60
C ASP A 362 3.69 -1.61 28.51
N THR A 363 4.54 -0.63 28.67
CA THR A 363 4.22 0.79 28.55
C THR A 363 3.85 1.14 27.11
N GLU A 364 4.67 0.74 26.15
CA GLU A 364 4.41 0.95 24.73
C GLU A 364 3.13 0.25 24.26
N TYR A 365 2.88 -1.00 24.72
CA TYR A 365 1.61 -1.67 24.47
C TYR A 365 0.42 -0.85 24.97
N GLY A 366 0.54 -0.26 26.19
CA GLY A 366 -0.47 0.65 26.73
C GLY A 366 -0.70 1.90 25.87
N TYR A 367 0.34 2.44 25.25
CA TYR A 367 0.24 3.58 24.33
C TYR A 367 -0.46 3.20 23.02
N ILE A 368 -0.14 2.03 22.47
CA ILE A 368 -0.80 1.49 21.27
C ILE A 368 -2.30 1.37 21.48
N LEU A 369 -2.73 0.82 22.63
CA LEU A 369 -4.16 0.67 22.94
C LEU A 369 -4.92 1.99 22.99
N LYS A 370 -4.23 3.09 23.26
CA LYS A 370 -4.80 4.44 23.37
C LYS A 370 -4.56 5.32 22.13
N GLY A 371 -3.88 4.80 21.12
CA GLY A 371 -3.49 5.57 19.94
C GLY A 371 -2.51 6.71 20.25
N LEU A 372 -1.65 6.53 21.26
CA LEU A 372 -0.61 7.48 21.63
C LEU A 372 0.71 7.17 20.91
N ASN A 373 1.59 8.16 20.83
CA ASN A 373 2.95 8.00 20.31
C ASN A 373 3.83 7.15 21.25
N PRO A 374 5.02 6.67 20.80
CA PRO A 374 5.91 5.85 21.63
C PRO A 374 6.38 6.52 22.93
N ASP A 375 6.37 7.85 22.99
CA ASP A 375 6.70 8.67 24.17
C ASP A 375 5.49 8.98 25.07
N GLY A 376 4.30 8.46 24.72
CA GLY A 376 3.05 8.71 25.41
C GLY A 376 2.33 10.01 25.01
N SER A 377 2.89 10.79 24.10
CA SER A 377 2.23 12.00 23.58
C SER A 377 1.10 11.68 22.62
N SER A 378 0.13 12.60 22.44
CA SER A 378 -1.01 12.47 21.53
C SER A 378 -0.82 13.23 20.20
N LYS A 379 0.30 13.92 20.01
CA LYS A 379 0.59 14.80 18.87
C LYS A 379 1.84 14.41 18.12
#